data_d73e5e93729164b9d19baddd337c158e
#
_entry.id   d73e5e93729164b9d19baddd337c158e
#
_cell.length_a   1.000
_cell.length_b   1.000
_cell.length_c   1.000
_cell.angle_alpha   90.00
_cell.angle_beta   90.00
_cell.angle_gamma   90.00
#
_symmetry.space_group_name_H-M   'P 1'
#
loop_
_entity.id
_entity.type
_entity.pdbx_description
1 polymer ?
#
loop_
_entity_poly.entity_id
_entity_poly.type
_entity_poly.pdbx_seq_one_letter_code
_entity_poly.pdbx_strand_id
1 'polypeptide(L)'
;MLNLVDVKKGLYGAEIKKRRHFILFLFATILTITLDIVLMLTSKSSYVLELVFTILISTTYLVYLIFYFSVIKRVISADLRFFEGAVKNELSEYDVEILSMSEEIKENNGREYFLLEANVSENLKDEVKNFFLPSKFSFKMNQKARLFVYGSVVINVELRK
;
A
#
# COMPACT_ATOMS: atom_id res chain seq x y z
N MET A 1 -2.49 18.60 4.02
CA MET A 1 -3.07 18.55 2.67
C MET A 1 -2.10 17.84 1.75
N LEU A 2 -2.54 16.74 1.13
CA LEU A 2 -1.79 16.15 0.03
C LEU A 2 -2.02 17.03 -1.20
N ASN A 3 -1.05 17.87 -1.53
CA ASN A 3 -1.08 18.68 -2.74
C ASN A 3 -0.86 17.75 -3.96
N LEU A 4 -1.36 18.12 -5.14
CA LEU A 4 -1.14 17.38 -6.39
C LEU A 4 0.37 17.08 -6.64
N VAL A 5 1.24 17.97 -6.19
CA VAL A 5 2.71 17.80 -6.23
C VAL A 5 3.14 16.62 -5.31
N ASP A 6 2.53 16.49 -4.14
CA ASP A 6 2.87 15.42 -3.18
C ASP A 6 2.33 14.08 -3.65
N VAL A 7 1.17 14.05 -4.29
CA VAL A 7 0.59 12.86 -4.92
C VAL A 7 1.48 12.38 -6.07
N LYS A 8 1.96 13.27 -6.94
CA LYS A 8 2.90 12.91 -8.02
C LYS A 8 4.24 12.41 -7.49
N LYS A 9 4.77 13.02 -6.42
CA LYS A 9 5.99 12.51 -5.74
C LYS A 9 5.75 11.13 -5.14
N GLY A 10 4.57 10.92 -4.54
CA GLY A 10 4.16 9.62 -4.00
C GLY A 10 4.08 8.55 -5.08
N LEU A 11 3.49 8.85 -6.23
CA LEU A 11 3.43 7.94 -7.38
C LEU A 11 4.83 7.56 -7.86
N TYR A 12 5.68 8.57 -8.09
CA TYR A 12 7.08 8.33 -8.51
C TYR A 12 7.85 7.49 -7.48
N GLY A 13 7.68 7.76 -6.19
CA GLY A 13 8.26 6.95 -5.11
C GLY A 13 7.76 5.50 -5.12
N ALA A 14 6.47 5.27 -5.36
CA ALA A 14 5.88 3.94 -5.46
C ALA A 14 6.39 3.17 -6.69
N GLU A 15 6.56 3.83 -7.84
CA GLU A 15 7.15 3.24 -9.05
C GLU A 15 8.61 2.84 -8.84
N ILE A 16 9.42 3.70 -8.22
CA ILE A 16 10.82 3.38 -7.87
C ILE A 16 10.85 2.17 -6.94
N LYS A 17 10.00 2.14 -5.91
CA LYS A 17 9.89 1.04 -4.96
C LYS A 17 9.54 -0.26 -5.68
N LYS A 18 8.54 -0.24 -6.59
CA LYS A 18 8.16 -1.38 -7.42
C LYS A 18 9.35 -1.90 -8.24
N ARG A 19 10.05 -1.00 -8.95
CA ARG A 19 11.21 -1.36 -9.78
C ARG A 19 12.34 -1.97 -8.95
N ARG A 20 12.66 -1.36 -7.80
CA ARG A 20 13.70 -1.86 -6.88
C ARG A 20 13.37 -3.26 -6.38
N HIS A 21 12.15 -3.50 -5.90
CA HIS A 21 11.75 -4.82 -5.42
C HIS A 21 11.70 -5.86 -6.54
N PHE A 22 11.31 -5.46 -7.75
CA PHE A 22 11.35 -6.37 -8.91
C PHE A 22 12.78 -6.76 -9.28
N ILE A 23 13.73 -5.83 -9.24
CA ILE A 23 15.15 -6.12 -9.49
C ILE A 23 15.69 -7.07 -8.41
N LEU A 24 15.38 -6.84 -7.13
CA LEU A 24 15.78 -7.73 -6.04
C LEU A 24 15.19 -9.14 -6.20
N PHE A 25 13.93 -9.22 -6.64
CA PHE A 25 13.29 -10.49 -6.93
C PHE A 25 14.00 -11.25 -8.05
N LEU A 26 14.32 -10.59 -9.18
CA LEU A 26 15.07 -11.19 -10.27
C LEU A 26 16.46 -11.64 -9.82
N PHE A 27 17.15 -10.83 -9.04
CA PHE A 27 18.48 -11.18 -8.52
C PHE A 27 18.42 -12.42 -7.62
N ALA A 28 17.45 -12.49 -6.71
CA ALA A 28 17.26 -13.65 -5.84
C ALA A 28 16.97 -14.92 -6.65
N THR A 29 16.13 -14.81 -7.69
CA THR A 29 15.80 -15.92 -8.59
C THR A 29 17.03 -16.43 -9.34
N ILE A 30 17.80 -15.52 -9.96
CA ILE A 30 19.02 -15.88 -10.68
C ILE A 30 20.04 -16.51 -9.74
N LEU A 31 20.23 -15.95 -8.54
CA LEU A 31 21.15 -16.46 -7.54
C LEU A 31 20.78 -17.89 -7.14
N THR A 32 19.50 -18.17 -6.88
CA THR A 32 19.02 -19.51 -6.52
C THR A 32 19.32 -20.52 -7.63
N ILE A 33 18.97 -20.19 -8.87
CA ILE A 33 19.22 -21.07 -10.03
C ILE A 33 20.73 -21.31 -10.19
N THR A 34 21.54 -20.28 -10.04
CA THR A 34 23.00 -20.40 -10.17
C THR A 34 23.57 -21.32 -9.09
N LEU A 35 23.12 -21.19 -7.83
CA LEU A 35 23.54 -22.04 -6.73
C LEU A 35 23.17 -23.51 -6.97
N ASP A 36 21.97 -23.78 -7.45
CA ASP A 36 21.53 -25.15 -7.75
C ASP A 36 22.39 -25.76 -8.88
N ILE A 37 22.69 -25.01 -9.93
CA ILE A 37 23.58 -25.47 -11.02
C ILE A 37 25.00 -25.74 -10.50
N VAL A 38 25.55 -24.84 -9.68
CA VAL A 38 26.90 -25.02 -9.11
C VAL A 38 26.96 -26.27 -8.23
N LEU A 39 25.94 -26.47 -7.36
CA LEU A 39 25.83 -27.67 -6.54
C LEU A 39 25.82 -28.95 -7.43
N MET A 40 25.00 -28.96 -8.46
CA MET A 40 24.90 -30.08 -9.40
C MET A 40 26.23 -30.39 -10.10
N LEU A 41 27.02 -29.37 -10.43
CA LEU A 41 28.30 -29.54 -11.12
C LEU A 41 29.45 -29.95 -10.16
N THR A 42 29.41 -29.56 -8.89
CA THR A 42 30.49 -29.74 -7.92
C THR A 42 30.34 -30.97 -7.06
N SER A 43 29.16 -31.53 -6.89
CA SER A 43 28.86 -32.65 -5.98
C SER A 43 29.22 -34.01 -6.56
N LYS A 44 30.39 -34.15 -7.13
CA LYS A 44 30.88 -35.45 -7.65
C LYS A 44 31.08 -36.54 -6.59
N SER A 45 31.05 -36.23 -5.29
CA SER A 45 31.45 -37.16 -4.23
C SER A 45 30.35 -37.56 -3.25
N SER A 46 29.19 -36.88 -3.21
CA SER A 46 28.14 -37.22 -2.25
C SER A 46 26.74 -36.74 -2.73
N TYR A 47 26.04 -37.59 -3.40
CA TYR A 47 24.66 -37.37 -3.84
C TYR A 47 23.70 -36.96 -2.70
N VAL A 48 23.90 -37.51 -1.49
CA VAL A 48 23.04 -37.18 -0.34
C VAL A 48 23.23 -35.73 0.11
N LEU A 49 24.44 -35.22 0.10
CA LEU A 49 24.78 -33.85 0.50
C LEU A 49 24.19 -32.84 -0.49
N GLU A 50 24.29 -33.12 -1.78
CA GLU A 50 23.70 -32.35 -2.86
C GLU A 50 22.18 -32.25 -2.69
N LEU A 51 21.51 -33.39 -2.50
CA LEU A 51 20.06 -33.45 -2.32
C LEU A 51 19.61 -32.60 -1.13
N VAL A 52 20.31 -32.69 0.01
CA VAL A 52 19.98 -31.92 1.23
C VAL A 52 20.11 -30.41 0.96
N PHE A 53 21.21 -29.96 0.34
CA PHE A 53 21.39 -28.54 0.05
C PHE A 53 20.40 -28.02 -0.98
N THR A 54 20.11 -28.76 -2.04
CA THR A 54 19.10 -28.38 -3.05
C THR A 54 17.72 -28.24 -2.42
N ILE A 55 17.30 -29.16 -1.56
CA ILE A 55 16.02 -29.06 -0.84
C ILE A 55 16.00 -27.82 0.04
N LEU A 56 17.08 -27.54 0.77
CA LEU A 56 17.17 -26.42 1.69
C LEU A 56 17.09 -25.05 0.94
N ILE A 57 17.82 -24.91 -0.16
CA ILE A 57 17.81 -23.72 -1.01
C ILE A 57 16.42 -23.53 -1.64
N SER A 58 15.85 -24.57 -2.22
CA SER A 58 14.54 -24.53 -2.87
C SER A 58 13.44 -24.20 -1.88
N THR A 59 13.48 -24.76 -0.67
CA THR A 59 12.50 -24.47 0.39
C THR A 59 12.61 -23.02 0.85
N THR A 60 13.83 -22.52 1.07
CA THR A 60 14.07 -21.12 1.45
C THR A 60 13.56 -20.17 0.37
N TYR A 61 13.80 -20.48 -0.89
CA TYR A 61 13.32 -19.69 -2.01
C TYR A 61 11.79 -19.72 -2.12
N LEU A 62 11.15 -20.86 -1.88
CA LEU A 62 9.69 -20.98 -1.86
C LEU A 62 9.06 -20.08 -0.79
N VAL A 63 9.62 -20.08 0.43
CA VAL A 63 9.17 -19.18 1.51
C VAL A 63 9.33 -17.72 1.11
N TYR A 64 10.46 -17.36 0.48
CA TYR A 64 10.67 -16.02 -0.05
C TYR A 64 9.63 -15.64 -1.12
N LEU A 65 9.29 -16.55 -2.06
CA LEU A 65 8.26 -16.34 -3.06
C LEU A 65 6.90 -16.03 -2.43
N ILE A 66 6.48 -16.87 -1.48
CA ILE A 66 5.21 -16.69 -0.76
C ILE A 66 5.17 -15.31 -0.10
N PHE A 67 6.24 -14.94 0.62
CA PHE A 67 6.34 -13.64 1.28
C PHE A 67 6.32 -12.48 0.27
N TYR A 68 7.07 -12.59 -0.83
CA TYR A 68 7.11 -11.57 -1.87
C TYR A 68 5.73 -11.31 -2.47
N PHE A 69 5.00 -12.36 -2.86
CA PHE A 69 3.69 -12.22 -3.50
C PHE A 69 2.59 -11.82 -2.50
N SER A 70 2.61 -12.36 -1.29
CA SER A 70 1.55 -12.12 -0.30
C SER A 70 1.67 -10.76 0.37
N VAL A 71 2.88 -10.27 0.62
CA VAL A 71 3.12 -9.05 1.39
C VAL A 71 3.63 -7.94 0.48
N ILE A 72 4.82 -8.10 -0.10
CA ILE A 72 5.54 -7.02 -0.79
C ILE A 72 4.75 -6.53 -2.02
N LYS A 73 4.37 -7.46 -2.90
CA LYS A 73 3.64 -7.12 -4.13
C LYS A 73 2.28 -6.51 -3.85
N ARG A 74 1.58 -7.00 -2.82
CA ARG A 74 0.26 -6.49 -2.43
C ARG A 74 0.33 -5.04 -1.96
N VAL A 75 1.27 -4.71 -1.07
CA VAL A 75 1.46 -3.35 -0.54
C VAL A 75 1.85 -2.38 -1.67
N ILE A 76 2.83 -2.76 -2.50
CA ILE A 76 3.28 -1.90 -3.60
C ILE A 76 2.16 -1.67 -4.62
N SER A 77 1.35 -2.69 -4.94
CA SER A 77 0.23 -2.56 -5.87
C SER A 77 -0.89 -1.68 -5.30
N ALA A 78 -1.14 -1.74 -3.99
CA ALA A 78 -2.10 -0.87 -3.32
C ALA A 78 -1.64 0.60 -3.35
N ASP A 79 -0.34 0.85 -3.09
CA ASP A 79 0.27 2.17 -3.18
C ASP A 79 0.13 2.76 -4.60
N LEU A 80 0.44 1.98 -5.62
CA LEU A 80 0.36 2.44 -7.01
C LEU A 80 -1.08 2.78 -7.41
N ARG A 81 -2.04 1.88 -7.15
CA ARG A 81 -3.45 2.13 -7.46
C ARG A 81 -3.98 3.39 -6.79
N PHE A 82 -3.59 3.59 -5.51
CA PHE A 82 -3.98 4.77 -4.76
C PHE A 82 -3.47 6.06 -5.43
N PHE A 83 -2.17 6.14 -5.75
CA PHE A 83 -1.60 7.34 -6.34
C PHE A 83 -2.03 7.55 -7.80
N GLU A 84 -2.17 6.47 -8.59
CA GLU A 84 -2.68 6.54 -9.97
C GLU A 84 -4.12 7.08 -10.01
N GLY A 85 -5.00 6.58 -9.15
CA GLY A 85 -6.39 7.07 -9.05
C GLY A 85 -6.45 8.52 -8.61
N ALA A 86 -5.63 8.91 -7.63
CA ALA A 86 -5.57 10.29 -7.16
C ALA A 86 -5.02 11.26 -8.24
N VAL A 87 -4.09 10.81 -9.10
CA VAL A 87 -3.55 11.62 -10.22
C VAL A 87 -4.56 11.76 -11.36
N LYS A 88 -5.38 10.71 -11.62
CA LYS A 88 -6.40 10.73 -12.68
C LYS A 88 -7.64 11.54 -12.35
N ASN A 89 -7.68 12.20 -11.18
CA ASN A 89 -8.85 12.93 -10.68
C ASN A 89 -10.13 12.08 -10.57
N GLU A 90 -10.00 10.77 -10.32
CA GLU A 90 -11.13 9.90 -9.98
C GLU A 90 -11.54 10.14 -8.50
N LEU A 91 -11.67 11.43 -8.12
CA LEU A 91 -12.01 11.82 -6.77
C LEU A 91 -13.51 12.07 -6.67
N SER A 92 -14.12 11.48 -5.65
CA SER A 92 -15.49 11.83 -5.25
C SER A 92 -15.44 13.01 -4.29
N GLU A 93 -16.35 13.96 -4.50
CA GLU A 93 -16.51 15.13 -3.62
C GLU A 93 -17.68 14.90 -2.67
N TYR A 94 -17.44 15.12 -1.38
CA TYR A 94 -18.46 15.04 -0.34
C TYR A 94 -18.50 16.33 0.46
N ASP A 95 -19.68 16.96 0.55
CA ASP A 95 -19.93 18.02 1.51
C ASP A 95 -20.35 17.35 2.83
N VAL A 96 -19.56 17.55 3.89
CA VAL A 96 -19.70 16.82 5.14
C VAL A 96 -19.68 17.73 6.35
N GLU A 97 -20.31 17.28 7.43
CA GLU A 97 -20.14 17.81 8.77
C GLU A 97 -19.33 16.80 9.61
N ILE A 98 -18.20 17.24 10.15
CA ILE A 98 -17.28 16.37 10.87
C ILE A 98 -17.84 16.08 12.27
N LEU A 99 -18.09 14.80 12.54
CA LEU A 99 -18.65 14.35 13.83
C LEU A 99 -17.53 14.00 14.81
N SER A 100 -16.63 13.14 14.39
CA SER A 100 -15.52 12.69 15.24
C SER A 100 -14.28 12.31 14.43
N MET A 101 -13.15 12.29 15.09
CA MET A 101 -11.91 11.73 14.56
C MET A 101 -11.30 10.80 15.59
N SER A 102 -11.07 9.55 15.19
CA SER A 102 -10.43 8.58 16.06
C SER A 102 -8.96 8.96 16.31
N GLU A 103 -8.52 8.80 17.55
CA GLU A 103 -7.08 8.90 17.89
C GLU A 103 -6.34 7.60 17.58
N GLU A 104 -7.06 6.50 17.39
CA GLU A 104 -6.49 5.21 17.05
C GLU A 104 -6.12 5.14 15.59
N ILE A 105 -4.94 4.59 15.33
CA ILE A 105 -4.45 4.31 13.97
C ILE A 105 -5.10 3.01 13.51
N LYS A 106 -5.76 3.06 12.36
CA LYS A 106 -6.30 1.87 11.69
C LYS A 106 -5.52 1.54 10.43
N GLU A 107 -5.21 0.27 10.26
CA GLU A 107 -4.55 -0.21 9.05
C GLU A 107 -5.59 -0.49 7.96
N ASN A 108 -5.36 0.07 6.78
CA ASN A 108 -6.12 -0.24 5.57
C ASN A 108 -5.16 -0.47 4.41
N ASN A 109 -5.18 -1.67 3.82
CA ASN A 109 -4.32 -2.09 2.72
C ASN A 109 -2.81 -1.90 2.95
N GLY A 110 -2.35 -2.15 4.19
CA GLY A 110 -0.93 -2.02 4.57
C GLY A 110 -0.46 -0.59 4.81
N ARG A 111 -1.39 0.35 5.02
CA ARG A 111 -1.14 1.73 5.40
C ARG A 111 -1.88 2.09 6.66
N GLU A 112 -1.28 2.96 7.45
CA GLU A 112 -1.84 3.52 8.67
C GLU A 112 -2.66 4.77 8.37
N TYR A 113 -3.87 4.84 8.93
CA TYR A 113 -4.81 5.94 8.76
C TYR A 113 -5.49 6.27 10.08
N PHE A 114 -5.92 7.51 10.21
CA PHE A 114 -6.88 7.94 11.23
C PHE A 114 -8.30 7.81 10.66
N LEU A 115 -9.24 7.39 11.49
CA LEU A 115 -10.64 7.28 11.09
C LEU A 115 -11.34 8.63 11.32
N LEU A 116 -11.99 9.15 10.30
CA LEU A 116 -12.85 10.33 10.34
C LEU A 116 -14.30 9.89 10.18
N GLU A 117 -15.14 10.16 11.15
CA GLU A 117 -16.59 10.02 11.04
C GLU A 117 -17.19 11.36 10.64
N ALA A 118 -17.95 11.36 9.57
CA ALA A 118 -18.59 12.56 9.06
C ALA A 118 -20.01 12.28 8.58
N ASN A 119 -20.89 13.23 8.82
CA ASN A 119 -22.23 13.23 8.28
C ASN A 119 -22.20 13.79 6.86
N VAL A 120 -22.61 12.97 5.88
CA VAL A 120 -22.63 13.31 4.46
C VAL A 120 -24.05 13.73 4.08
N SER A 121 -24.23 14.97 3.63
CA SER A 121 -25.52 15.42 3.10
C SER A 121 -25.63 15.10 1.62
N GLU A 122 -26.09 13.89 1.30
CA GLU A 122 -26.41 13.47 -0.07
C GLU A 122 -27.92 13.32 -0.24
N ASN A 123 -28.51 14.04 -1.21
CA ASN A 123 -29.89 13.86 -1.66
C ASN A 123 -30.97 13.83 -0.55
N LEU A 124 -30.95 14.79 0.39
CA LEU A 124 -31.92 14.93 1.49
C LEU A 124 -31.87 13.81 2.55
N LYS A 125 -30.83 12.97 2.55
CA LYS A 125 -30.58 12.01 3.62
C LYS A 125 -29.20 12.27 4.21
N ASP A 126 -29.18 12.46 5.51
CA ASP A 126 -27.92 12.52 6.27
C ASP A 126 -27.48 11.10 6.56
N GLU A 127 -26.31 10.72 6.06
CA GLU A 127 -25.72 9.40 6.26
C GLU A 127 -24.35 9.56 6.92
N VAL A 128 -24.11 8.85 8.02
CA VAL A 128 -22.81 8.83 8.66
C VAL A 128 -21.88 7.89 7.89
N LYS A 129 -20.80 8.45 7.33
CA LYS A 129 -19.76 7.70 6.62
C LYS A 129 -18.41 7.81 7.31
N ASN A 130 -17.65 6.73 7.19
CA ASN A 130 -16.30 6.63 7.71
C ASN A 130 -15.29 6.85 6.60
N PHE A 131 -14.35 7.77 6.81
CA PHE A 131 -13.27 8.09 5.90
C PHE A 131 -11.92 7.85 6.54
N PHE A 132 -10.91 7.51 5.75
CA PHE A 132 -9.54 7.30 6.17
C PHE A 132 -8.68 8.54 5.87
N LEU A 133 -8.05 9.09 6.91
CA LEU A 133 -7.14 10.22 6.80
C LEU A 133 -5.69 9.74 6.85
N PRO A 134 -4.84 10.08 5.88
CA PRO A 134 -3.43 9.65 5.85
C PRO A 134 -2.54 10.35 6.87
N SER A 135 -3.04 11.37 7.55
CA SER A 135 -2.32 12.11 8.61
C SER A 135 -3.30 12.68 9.63
N LYS A 136 -2.82 12.92 10.85
CA LYS A 136 -3.63 13.53 11.91
C LYS A 136 -3.86 15.00 11.58
N PHE A 137 -5.14 15.38 11.39
CA PHE A 137 -5.58 16.76 11.27
C PHE A 137 -6.32 17.17 12.53
N SER A 138 -6.23 18.44 12.88
CA SER A 138 -7.02 19.01 13.96
C SER A 138 -8.30 19.61 13.37
N PHE A 139 -9.41 18.92 13.52
CA PHE A 139 -10.74 19.40 13.16
C PHE A 139 -11.51 19.84 14.42
N LYS A 140 -12.40 20.82 14.28
CA LYS A 140 -13.40 21.11 15.31
C LYS A 140 -14.62 20.24 15.07
N MET A 141 -15.25 19.76 16.15
CA MET A 141 -16.55 19.08 16.05
C MET A 141 -17.58 19.98 15.37
N ASN A 142 -18.43 19.38 14.55
CA ASN A 142 -19.46 20.02 13.74
C ASN A 142 -18.93 21.05 12.73
N GLN A 143 -17.65 20.91 12.34
CA GLN A 143 -17.05 21.74 11.30
C GLN A 143 -17.47 21.24 9.93
N LYS A 144 -18.02 22.16 9.10
CA LYS A 144 -18.36 21.84 7.72
C LYS A 144 -17.12 21.83 6.85
N ALA A 145 -17.00 20.80 6.02
CA ALA A 145 -15.85 20.63 5.13
C ALA A 145 -16.30 20.00 3.81
N ARG A 146 -15.52 20.24 2.77
CA ARG A 146 -15.60 19.47 1.53
C ARG A 146 -14.43 18.51 1.49
N LEU A 147 -14.73 17.22 1.40
CA LEU A 147 -13.74 16.16 1.30
C LEU A 147 -13.60 15.72 -0.16
N PHE A 148 -12.37 15.62 -0.62
CA PHE A 148 -12.00 15.00 -1.90
C PHE A 148 -11.46 13.61 -1.59
N VAL A 149 -12.19 12.58 -2.00
CA VAL A 149 -11.99 11.20 -1.55
C VAL A 149 -11.71 10.29 -2.74
N TYR A 150 -10.69 9.44 -2.61
CA TYR A 150 -10.45 8.31 -3.52
C TYR A 150 -10.83 7.00 -2.80
N GLY A 151 -11.91 6.37 -3.25
CA GLY A 151 -12.53 5.26 -2.50
C GLY A 151 -13.05 5.72 -1.15
N SER A 152 -12.38 5.34 -0.07
CA SER A 152 -12.66 5.79 1.30
C SER A 152 -11.56 6.65 1.92
N VAL A 153 -10.49 6.96 1.15
CA VAL A 153 -9.33 7.71 1.65
C VAL A 153 -9.40 9.17 1.24
N VAL A 154 -9.30 10.06 2.22
CA VAL A 154 -9.33 11.51 2.00
C VAL A 154 -8.00 11.97 1.43
N ILE A 155 -8.04 12.61 0.27
CA ILE A 155 -6.88 13.17 -0.42
C ILE A 155 -6.72 14.65 -0.09
N ASN A 156 -7.83 15.39 -0.06
CA ASN A 156 -7.83 16.81 0.23
C ASN A 156 -9.06 17.19 1.07
N VAL A 157 -8.91 18.25 1.87
CA VAL A 157 -9.97 18.82 2.71
C VAL A 157 -10.03 20.32 2.51
N GLU A 158 -11.18 20.83 2.17
CA GLU A 158 -11.47 22.25 2.12
C GLU A 158 -12.44 22.61 3.24
N LEU A 159 -11.98 23.38 4.23
CA LEU A 159 -12.82 23.83 5.32
C LEU A 159 -13.75 24.94 4.83
N ARG A 160 -15.04 24.76 5.04
CA ARG A 160 -16.02 25.81 4.81
C ARG A 160 -16.19 26.63 6.09
N LYS A 161 -16.18 27.95 5.93
CA LYS A 161 -16.48 28.90 7.01
C LYS A 161 -17.97 29.01 7.26
#